data_4f46107fe68c0a704588f9edf2a26930
#
_entry.id   4f46107fe68c0a704588f9edf2a26930
#
_cell.length_a   1.000
_cell.length_b   1.000
_cell.length_c   1.000
_cell.angle_alpha   90.00
_cell.angle_beta   90.00
_cell.angle_gamma   90.00
#
_symmetry.space_group_name_H-M   'P 1'
#
loop_
_entity.id
_entity.type
_entity.pdbx_description
1 polymer ?
#
loop_
_entity_poly.entity_id
_entity_poly.type
_entity_poly.pdbx_seq_one_letter_code
_entity_poly.pdbx_strand_id
1 'polypeptide(L)'
;QLLGFIEAKKVAVSPQNVLEQAKRYSKTATDGPGNWNGYRVPFLYSTNGEQVFFIDVRPENSYSRPVSSVHTADALAEHFQRDPDLSALTDMPLTIPRLRYYQQAAIQNTEQAVASGERNMLVAMATGTGKTYTTVSQIYRMLESKQFRRVLFLVDRRALAVQAVREFASFATPKGNKFDQEYEVYHQKFRREDYDDDKPFDPKVLPESYLTKP
;
A
#
# COMPACT_ATOMS: atom_id res chain seq x y z
N GLN A 1 -19.81 -13.63 -8.53
CA GLN A 1 -18.48 -13.97 -9.05
C GLN A 1 -17.62 -14.53 -7.91
N LEU A 2 -16.91 -15.63 -8.13
CA LEU A 2 -16.07 -16.28 -7.13
C LEU A 2 -14.71 -15.55 -7.04
N LEU A 3 -14.51 -14.74 -6.01
CA LEU A 3 -13.31 -13.92 -5.86
C LEU A 3 -12.28 -14.50 -4.88
N GLY A 4 -12.67 -15.39 -3.98
CA GLY A 4 -11.74 -15.91 -2.97
C GLY A 4 -12.06 -17.29 -2.46
N PHE A 5 -11.04 -17.97 -1.93
CA PHE A 5 -11.13 -19.19 -1.15
C PHE A 5 -10.58 -18.98 0.25
N ILE A 6 -11.23 -19.62 1.22
CA ILE A 6 -10.77 -19.67 2.61
C ILE A 6 -10.57 -21.13 3.00
N GLU A 7 -9.35 -21.49 3.32
CA GLU A 7 -9.03 -22.81 3.91
C GLU A 7 -8.87 -22.69 5.42
N ALA A 8 -9.72 -23.38 6.16
CA ALA A 8 -9.72 -23.38 7.63
C ALA A 8 -9.17 -24.69 8.20
N LYS A 9 -8.34 -24.62 9.21
CA LYS A 9 -7.76 -25.76 9.92
C LYS A 9 -7.92 -25.60 11.44
N LYS A 10 -7.58 -26.68 12.17
CA LYS A 10 -7.53 -26.66 13.64
C LYS A 10 -6.43 -25.71 14.13
N VAL A 11 -6.61 -25.13 15.31
CA VAL A 11 -5.67 -24.18 15.95
C VAL A 11 -4.23 -24.70 15.98
N ALA A 12 -4.03 -26.01 16.17
CA ALA A 12 -2.70 -26.63 16.23
C ALA A 12 -1.93 -26.62 14.89
N VAL A 13 -2.56 -26.24 13.78
CA VAL A 13 -1.95 -26.23 12.45
C VAL A 13 -1.60 -24.81 12.05
N SER A 14 -0.34 -24.56 11.66
CA SER A 14 0.07 -23.25 11.16
C SER A 14 -0.65 -22.92 9.85
N PRO A 15 -1.38 -21.81 9.76
CA PRO A 15 -2.12 -21.45 8.55
C PRO A 15 -1.22 -21.20 7.34
N GLN A 16 0.01 -20.76 7.57
CA GLN A 16 0.97 -20.49 6.50
C GLN A 16 1.26 -21.74 5.65
N ASN A 17 1.33 -22.93 6.27
CA ASN A 17 1.56 -24.18 5.58
C ASN A 17 0.31 -24.68 4.81
N VAL A 18 -0.86 -24.14 5.11
CA VAL A 18 -2.15 -24.57 4.55
C VAL A 18 -2.54 -23.79 3.29
N LEU A 19 -1.90 -22.66 3.07
CA LEU A 19 -2.17 -21.80 1.90
C LEU A 19 -1.97 -22.53 0.57
N GLU A 20 -1.07 -23.51 0.53
CA GLU A 20 -0.85 -24.34 -0.66
C GLU A 20 -2.09 -25.17 -1.04
N GLN A 21 -2.96 -25.50 -0.09
CA GLN A 21 -4.23 -26.17 -0.38
C GLN A 21 -5.21 -25.18 -1.04
N ALA A 22 -5.31 -23.96 -0.54
CA ALA A 22 -6.13 -22.91 -1.16
C ALA A 22 -5.63 -22.60 -2.60
N LYS A 23 -4.32 -22.59 -2.83
CA LYS A 23 -3.72 -22.45 -4.16
C LYS A 23 -4.14 -23.57 -5.12
N ARG A 24 -4.18 -24.81 -4.65
CA ARG A 24 -4.66 -25.94 -5.48
C ARG A 24 -6.12 -25.77 -5.85
N TYR A 25 -6.98 -25.38 -4.92
CA TYR A 25 -8.40 -25.10 -5.21
C TYR A 25 -8.56 -23.98 -6.24
N SER A 26 -7.78 -22.92 -6.14
CA SER A 26 -7.82 -21.85 -7.14
C SER A 26 -7.45 -22.34 -8.53
N LYS A 27 -6.46 -23.24 -8.67
CA LYS A 27 -6.05 -23.80 -9.97
C LYS A 27 -7.10 -24.71 -10.59
N THR A 28 -7.88 -25.41 -9.76
CA THR A 28 -8.91 -26.37 -10.23
C THR A 28 -10.31 -25.76 -10.34
N ALA A 29 -10.50 -24.51 -9.94
CA ALA A 29 -11.78 -23.84 -10.01
C ALA A 29 -12.27 -23.68 -11.46
N THR A 30 -13.55 -23.92 -11.71
CA THR A 30 -14.20 -23.76 -13.02
C THR A 30 -14.77 -22.35 -13.21
N ASP A 31 -15.23 -21.70 -12.14
CA ASP A 31 -16.00 -20.47 -12.17
C ASP A 31 -15.19 -19.22 -11.74
N GLY A 32 -13.89 -19.27 -11.95
CA GLY A 32 -12.99 -18.16 -11.61
C GLY A 32 -13.12 -16.97 -12.57
N PRO A 33 -12.88 -15.74 -12.10
CA PRO A 33 -13.01 -14.52 -12.90
C PRO A 33 -11.89 -14.31 -13.94
N GLY A 34 -10.82 -15.09 -13.88
CA GLY A 34 -9.67 -14.93 -14.77
C GLY A 34 -8.72 -16.11 -14.74
N ASN A 35 -7.51 -15.86 -15.20
CA ASN A 35 -6.40 -16.83 -15.14
C ASN A 35 -5.08 -16.08 -14.92
N TRP A 36 -4.44 -16.34 -13.79
CA TRP A 36 -3.16 -15.76 -13.38
C TRP A 36 -2.17 -16.91 -13.11
N ASN A 37 -1.33 -17.24 -14.06
CA ASN A 37 -0.38 -18.36 -13.98
C ASN A 37 -1.04 -19.68 -13.53
N GLY A 38 -2.23 -19.96 -14.07
CA GLY A 38 -3.03 -21.15 -13.75
C GLY A 38 -3.97 -20.98 -12.56
N TYR A 39 -3.88 -19.91 -11.78
CA TYR A 39 -4.86 -19.60 -10.74
C TYR A 39 -6.12 -18.98 -11.34
N ARG A 40 -7.29 -19.51 -10.99
CA ARG A 40 -8.58 -19.05 -11.52
C ARG A 40 -9.31 -18.12 -10.53
N VAL A 41 -8.98 -18.17 -9.26
CA VAL A 41 -9.55 -17.36 -8.17
C VAL A 41 -8.44 -16.55 -7.52
N PRO A 42 -8.57 -15.19 -7.47
CA PRO A 42 -7.44 -14.31 -7.18
C PRO A 42 -7.05 -14.24 -5.70
N PHE A 43 -8.00 -14.34 -4.77
CA PHE A 43 -7.78 -14.06 -3.36
C PHE A 43 -7.86 -15.32 -2.53
N LEU A 44 -6.75 -15.69 -1.89
CA LEU A 44 -6.68 -16.92 -1.13
C LEU A 44 -6.37 -16.63 0.33
N TYR A 45 -7.08 -17.33 1.20
CA TYR A 45 -6.92 -17.25 2.63
C TYR A 45 -6.63 -18.61 3.23
N SER A 46 -5.88 -18.61 4.30
CA SER A 46 -5.78 -19.74 5.22
C SER A 46 -5.91 -19.24 6.64
N THR A 47 -6.61 -20.00 7.47
CA THR A 47 -6.83 -19.63 8.87
C THR A 47 -6.86 -20.88 9.77
N ASN A 48 -6.49 -20.69 11.03
CA ASN A 48 -6.69 -21.66 12.10
C ASN A 48 -7.62 -21.15 13.22
N GLY A 49 -8.30 -20.01 12.97
CA GLY A 49 -9.16 -19.33 13.92
C GLY A 49 -8.47 -18.26 14.77
N GLU A 50 -7.14 -18.34 14.96
CA GLU A 50 -6.33 -17.34 15.68
C GLU A 50 -5.56 -16.43 14.73
N GLN A 51 -5.13 -16.96 13.61
CA GLN A 51 -4.36 -16.24 12.60
C GLN A 51 -5.02 -16.40 11.24
N VAL A 52 -4.91 -15.35 10.43
CA VAL A 52 -5.39 -15.34 9.05
C VAL A 52 -4.24 -14.93 8.15
N PHE A 53 -3.94 -15.72 7.13
CA PHE A 53 -3.01 -15.39 6.06
C PHE A 53 -3.77 -15.13 4.77
N PHE A 54 -3.28 -14.18 4.01
CA PHE A 54 -3.87 -13.73 2.74
C PHE A 54 -2.82 -13.68 1.65
N ILE A 55 -3.19 -14.05 0.44
CA ILE A 55 -2.41 -13.82 -0.77
C ILE A 55 -3.34 -13.38 -1.92
N ASP A 56 -2.91 -12.39 -2.68
CA ASP A 56 -3.41 -12.06 -4.00
C ASP A 56 -2.50 -12.74 -5.02
N VAL A 57 -3.02 -13.68 -5.81
CA VAL A 57 -2.23 -14.46 -6.77
C VAL A 57 -2.16 -13.83 -8.17
N ARG A 58 -2.72 -12.65 -8.35
CA ARG A 58 -2.69 -11.95 -9.64
C ARG A 58 -1.29 -11.44 -10.01
N PRO A 59 -0.54 -10.79 -9.09
CA PRO A 59 0.83 -10.41 -9.39
C PRO A 59 1.75 -11.63 -9.51
N GLU A 60 2.71 -11.57 -10.42
CA GLU A 60 3.67 -12.65 -10.63
C GLU A 60 4.51 -12.95 -9.37
N ASN A 61 4.93 -11.90 -8.66
CA ASN A 61 5.71 -11.99 -7.42
C ASN A 61 4.83 -11.93 -6.14
N SER A 62 3.69 -12.62 -6.17
CA SER A 62 2.77 -12.61 -5.04
C SER A 62 3.29 -13.45 -3.85
N TYR A 63 3.09 -12.95 -2.64
CA TYR A 63 3.46 -13.63 -1.39
C TYR A 63 2.35 -13.50 -0.35
N SER A 64 2.32 -14.49 0.54
CA SER A 64 1.37 -14.51 1.65
C SER A 64 1.76 -13.55 2.76
N ARG A 65 0.77 -12.91 3.37
CA ARG A 65 0.95 -12.02 4.52
C ARG A 65 -0.12 -12.27 5.58
N PRO A 66 0.19 -12.06 6.87
CA PRO A 66 -0.83 -12.07 7.89
C PRO A 66 -1.76 -10.87 7.72
N VAL A 67 -3.05 -11.08 8.00
CA VAL A 67 -4.09 -10.04 8.05
C VAL A 67 -4.90 -10.19 9.32
N SER A 68 -5.53 -9.12 9.80
CA SER A 68 -6.32 -9.14 11.02
C SER A 68 -7.61 -9.94 10.88
N SER A 69 -8.19 -9.96 9.68
CA SER A 69 -9.44 -10.67 9.38
C SER A 69 -9.55 -10.96 7.89
N VAL A 70 -10.51 -11.80 7.52
CA VAL A 70 -10.91 -11.99 6.12
C VAL A 70 -11.61 -10.71 5.64
N HIS A 71 -11.28 -10.26 4.43
CA HIS A 71 -11.92 -9.10 3.82
C HIS A 71 -13.41 -9.36 3.54
N THR A 72 -14.23 -8.33 3.62
CA THR A 72 -15.64 -8.39 3.22
C THR A 72 -15.77 -8.60 1.71
N ALA A 73 -16.94 -9.01 1.24
CA ALA A 73 -17.20 -9.19 -0.19
C ALA A 73 -16.98 -7.87 -0.98
N ASP A 74 -17.42 -6.74 -0.42
CA ASP A 74 -17.26 -5.43 -1.05
C ASP A 74 -15.77 -5.02 -1.12
N ALA A 75 -15.02 -5.27 -0.05
CA ALA A 75 -13.58 -5.01 -0.04
C ALA A 75 -12.85 -5.89 -1.07
N LEU A 76 -13.24 -7.16 -1.22
CA LEU A 76 -12.68 -8.04 -2.24
C LEU A 76 -13.05 -7.58 -3.65
N ALA A 77 -14.29 -7.11 -3.87
CA ALA A 77 -14.69 -6.55 -5.15
C ALA A 77 -13.87 -5.29 -5.50
N GLU A 78 -13.65 -4.40 -4.52
CA GLU A 78 -12.78 -3.24 -4.69
C GLU A 78 -11.32 -3.65 -4.97
N HIS A 79 -10.78 -4.63 -4.24
CA HIS A 79 -9.45 -5.19 -4.50
C HIS A 79 -9.34 -5.79 -5.89
N PHE A 80 -10.38 -6.46 -6.36
CA PHE A 80 -10.41 -7.08 -7.67
C PHE A 80 -10.36 -6.06 -8.81
N GLN A 81 -11.00 -4.90 -8.62
CA GLN A 81 -10.98 -3.80 -9.59
C GLN A 81 -9.63 -3.07 -9.65
N ARG A 82 -8.76 -3.22 -8.64
CA ARG A 82 -7.42 -2.64 -8.68
C ARG A 82 -6.53 -3.44 -9.62
N ASP A 83 -5.86 -2.72 -10.50
CA ASP A 83 -4.80 -3.32 -11.30
C ASP A 83 -3.65 -3.73 -10.38
N PRO A 84 -3.23 -5.00 -10.36
CA PRO A 84 -2.06 -5.44 -9.62
C PRO A 84 -0.74 -5.04 -10.30
N ASP A 85 -0.78 -4.63 -11.57
CA ASP A 85 0.39 -4.18 -12.31
C ASP A 85 0.77 -2.76 -11.90
N LEU A 86 1.98 -2.59 -11.39
CA LEU A 86 2.55 -1.31 -10.98
C LEU A 86 3.42 -0.67 -12.06
N SER A 87 3.39 -1.15 -13.30
CA SER A 87 4.17 -0.61 -14.42
C SER A 87 3.85 0.86 -14.68
N ALA A 88 2.60 1.30 -14.46
CA ALA A 88 2.21 2.70 -14.58
C ALA A 88 3.07 3.65 -13.72
N LEU A 89 3.64 3.16 -12.61
CA LEU A 89 4.55 3.94 -11.78
C LEU A 89 5.90 4.12 -12.45
N THR A 90 6.46 3.07 -13.05
CA THR A 90 7.77 3.10 -13.72
C THR A 90 7.73 3.77 -15.07
N ASP A 91 6.60 3.69 -15.77
CA ASP A 91 6.42 4.27 -17.11
C ASP A 91 6.15 5.79 -17.06
N MET A 92 5.77 6.30 -15.89
CA MET A 92 5.49 7.71 -15.72
C MET A 92 6.79 8.57 -15.85
N PRO A 93 6.84 9.57 -16.75
CA PRO A 93 8.02 10.38 -16.94
C PRO A 93 8.40 11.15 -15.66
N LEU A 94 9.70 11.27 -15.40
CA LEU A 94 10.22 11.98 -14.24
C LEU A 94 10.32 13.48 -14.54
N THR A 95 9.22 14.20 -14.41
CA THR A 95 9.09 15.63 -14.78
C THR A 95 9.23 16.58 -13.60
N ILE A 96 9.50 16.08 -12.39
CA ILE A 96 9.64 16.92 -11.19
C ILE A 96 10.85 17.83 -11.33
N PRO A 97 10.70 19.16 -11.23
CA PRO A 97 11.79 20.11 -11.41
C PRO A 97 12.83 20.00 -10.29
N ARG A 98 14.04 20.46 -10.53
CA ARG A 98 15.15 20.59 -9.57
C ARG A 98 15.66 19.27 -8.95
N LEU A 99 15.21 18.12 -9.40
CA LEU A 99 15.78 16.86 -8.97
C LEU A 99 17.21 16.70 -9.50
N ARG A 100 18.15 16.45 -8.61
CA ARG A 100 19.51 16.11 -8.95
C ARG A 100 19.59 14.65 -9.44
N TYR A 101 20.59 14.30 -10.24
CA TYR A 101 20.73 12.98 -10.85
C TYR A 101 20.64 11.82 -9.84
N TYR A 102 21.24 11.95 -8.65
CA TYR A 102 21.20 10.92 -7.62
C TYR A 102 19.81 10.81 -6.94
N GLN A 103 19.04 11.90 -6.88
CA GLN A 103 17.66 11.89 -6.40
C GLN A 103 16.75 11.21 -7.42
N GLN A 104 16.96 11.47 -8.70
CA GLN A 104 16.25 10.79 -9.79
C GLN A 104 16.54 9.29 -9.76
N ALA A 105 17.80 8.89 -9.62
CA ALA A 105 18.19 7.50 -9.50
C ALA A 105 17.55 6.81 -8.28
N ALA A 106 17.51 7.50 -7.11
CA ALA A 106 16.88 6.98 -5.92
C ALA A 106 15.37 6.73 -6.13
N ILE A 107 14.67 7.66 -6.78
CA ILE A 107 13.25 7.55 -7.10
C ILE A 107 13.02 6.38 -8.07
N GLN A 108 13.73 6.35 -9.19
CA GLN A 108 13.57 5.33 -10.22
C GLN A 108 13.87 3.92 -9.69
N ASN A 109 14.94 3.75 -8.92
CA ASN A 109 15.29 2.47 -8.32
C ASN A 109 14.23 2.01 -7.31
N THR A 110 13.65 2.94 -6.53
CA THR A 110 12.57 2.63 -5.60
C THR A 110 11.32 2.20 -6.36
N GLU A 111 10.94 2.91 -7.42
CA GLU A 111 9.79 2.58 -8.26
C GLU A 111 9.95 1.22 -8.94
N GLN A 112 11.14 0.95 -9.46
CA GLN A 112 11.46 -0.35 -10.07
C GLN A 112 11.36 -1.48 -9.03
N ALA A 113 11.89 -1.28 -7.82
CA ALA A 113 11.79 -2.26 -6.75
C ALA A 113 10.33 -2.51 -6.34
N VAL A 114 9.53 -1.44 -6.22
CA VAL A 114 8.08 -1.54 -5.95
C VAL A 114 7.37 -2.32 -7.05
N ALA A 115 7.64 -2.01 -8.32
CA ALA A 115 7.04 -2.70 -9.46
C ALA A 115 7.44 -4.18 -9.52
N SER A 116 8.66 -4.51 -9.07
CA SER A 116 9.14 -5.89 -8.93
C SER A 116 8.59 -6.63 -7.70
N GLY A 117 7.72 -5.99 -6.90
CA GLY A 117 7.08 -6.60 -5.73
C GLY A 117 7.90 -6.50 -4.44
N GLU A 118 9.03 -5.78 -4.44
CA GLU A 118 9.81 -5.54 -3.22
C GLU A 118 9.02 -4.67 -2.24
N ARG A 119 9.09 -5.03 -0.95
CA ARG A 119 8.31 -4.34 0.10
C ARG A 119 9.14 -3.57 1.09
N ASN A 120 10.38 -3.95 1.26
CA ASN A 120 11.29 -3.33 2.19
C ASN A 120 12.47 -2.79 1.40
N MET A 121 12.59 -1.47 1.39
CA MET A 121 13.65 -0.79 0.64
C MET A 121 14.38 0.17 1.57
N LEU A 122 15.68 0.26 1.43
CA LEU A 122 16.52 1.22 2.13
C LEU A 122 17.12 2.19 1.13
N VAL A 123 16.81 3.47 1.26
CA VAL A 123 17.40 4.55 0.49
C VAL A 123 18.37 5.32 1.39
N ALA A 124 19.67 5.08 1.22
CA ALA A 124 20.72 5.76 1.99
C ALA A 124 21.13 7.04 1.29
N MET A 125 20.94 8.19 1.94
CA MET A 125 21.33 9.51 1.42
C MET A 125 22.04 10.32 2.50
N ALA A 126 23.11 10.99 2.15
CA ALA A 126 23.89 11.83 3.07
C ALA A 126 23.06 13.04 3.59
N THR A 127 23.49 13.63 4.69
CA THR A 127 22.89 14.87 5.22
C THR A 127 23.08 16.01 4.21
N GLY A 128 22.05 16.84 4.03
CA GLY A 128 22.10 17.98 3.09
C GLY A 128 21.87 17.61 1.61
N THR A 129 21.66 16.33 1.26
CA THR A 129 21.40 15.90 -0.12
C THR A 129 19.94 16.04 -0.56
N GLY A 130 19.07 16.58 0.29
CA GLY A 130 17.66 16.79 -0.05
C GLY A 130 16.79 15.54 0.13
N LYS A 131 17.07 14.71 1.16
CA LYS A 131 16.26 13.52 1.49
C LYS A 131 14.75 13.79 1.51
N THR A 132 14.34 14.84 2.22
CA THR A 132 12.92 15.19 2.36
C THR A 132 12.31 15.54 1.00
N TYR A 133 13.00 16.34 0.20
CA TYR A 133 12.52 16.67 -1.16
C TYR A 133 12.41 15.44 -2.06
N THR A 134 13.38 14.52 -2.00
CA THR A 134 13.34 13.24 -2.72
C THR A 134 12.13 12.41 -2.28
N THR A 135 11.89 12.32 -0.96
CA THR A 135 10.76 11.56 -0.42
C THR A 135 9.40 12.17 -0.81
N VAL A 136 9.26 13.51 -0.73
CA VAL A 136 8.03 14.19 -1.16
C VAL A 136 7.80 13.97 -2.66
N SER A 137 8.85 14.05 -3.47
CA SER A 137 8.79 13.75 -4.90
C SER A 137 8.33 12.31 -5.20
N GLN A 138 8.88 11.35 -4.45
CA GLN A 138 8.50 9.94 -4.55
C GLN A 138 7.01 9.74 -4.17
N ILE A 139 6.58 10.34 -3.06
CA ILE A 139 5.17 10.27 -2.60
C ILE A 139 4.22 10.87 -3.64
N TYR A 140 4.58 12.04 -4.19
CA TYR A 140 3.80 12.66 -5.26
C TYR A 140 3.60 11.71 -6.43
N ARG A 141 4.66 11.09 -6.92
CA ARG A 141 4.61 10.15 -8.06
C ARG A 141 3.78 8.90 -7.74
N MET A 142 3.92 8.36 -6.54
CA MET A 142 3.11 7.23 -6.08
C MET A 142 1.61 7.55 -6.08
N LEU A 143 1.22 8.73 -5.60
CA LEU A 143 -0.17 9.18 -5.61
C LEU A 143 -0.65 9.52 -7.03
N GLU A 144 0.17 10.19 -7.83
CA GLU A 144 -0.15 10.56 -9.22
C GLU A 144 -0.33 9.33 -10.13
N SER A 145 0.40 8.25 -9.90
CA SER A 145 0.21 6.98 -10.59
C SER A 145 -1.16 6.34 -10.32
N LYS A 146 -1.91 6.83 -9.31
CA LYS A 146 -3.19 6.28 -8.82
C LYS A 146 -3.12 4.85 -8.29
N GLN A 147 -1.93 4.25 -8.26
CA GLN A 147 -1.71 2.93 -7.67
C GLN A 147 -1.70 2.98 -6.14
N PHE A 148 -1.39 4.16 -5.58
CA PHE A 148 -1.36 4.40 -4.15
C PHE A 148 -2.37 5.50 -3.80
N ARG A 149 -3.17 5.27 -2.76
CA ARG A 149 -4.18 6.23 -2.29
C ARG A 149 -3.77 6.94 -1.00
N ARG A 150 -2.94 6.30 -0.20
CA ARG A 150 -2.54 6.77 1.13
C ARG A 150 -1.10 6.42 1.40
N VAL A 151 -0.38 7.34 1.96
CA VAL A 151 1.03 7.18 2.35
C VAL A 151 1.18 7.58 3.81
N LEU A 152 1.81 6.73 4.61
CA LEU A 152 2.16 7.06 5.99
C LEU A 152 3.63 7.47 6.04
N PHE A 153 3.87 8.74 6.39
CA PHE A 153 5.20 9.30 6.57
C PHE A 153 5.56 9.31 8.06
N LEU A 154 6.50 8.49 8.47
CA LEU A 154 6.92 8.36 9.87
C LEU A 154 8.26 9.05 10.11
N VAL A 155 8.34 9.79 11.21
CA VAL A 155 9.56 10.43 11.69
C VAL A 155 9.69 10.27 13.22
N ASP A 156 10.91 10.21 13.72
CA ASP A 156 11.20 9.98 15.14
C ASP A 156 11.06 11.25 16.00
N ARG A 157 11.11 12.45 15.38
CA ARG A 157 11.11 13.74 16.11
C ARG A 157 10.08 14.71 15.55
N ARG A 158 9.40 15.43 16.46
CA ARG A 158 8.42 16.47 16.08
C ARG A 158 9.01 17.54 15.17
N ALA A 159 10.25 17.96 15.39
CA ALA A 159 10.91 18.97 14.56
C ALA A 159 11.03 18.51 13.10
N LEU A 160 11.32 17.22 12.88
CA LEU A 160 11.37 16.62 11.53
C LEU A 160 9.98 16.51 10.91
N ALA A 161 8.94 16.22 11.70
CA ALA A 161 7.56 16.24 11.21
C ALA A 161 7.15 17.65 10.74
N VAL A 162 7.44 18.70 11.52
CA VAL A 162 7.17 20.09 11.13
C VAL A 162 7.94 20.47 9.87
N GLN A 163 9.21 20.05 9.76
CA GLN A 163 10.00 20.28 8.55
C GLN A 163 9.39 19.56 7.35
N ALA A 164 9.00 18.29 7.50
CA ALA A 164 8.35 17.54 6.43
C ALA A 164 7.05 18.21 5.95
N VAL A 165 6.17 18.64 6.86
CA VAL A 165 4.94 19.36 6.52
C VAL A 165 5.24 20.63 5.71
N ARG A 166 6.27 21.38 6.07
CA ARG A 166 6.69 22.57 5.31
C ARG A 166 7.19 22.22 3.92
N GLU A 167 7.95 21.12 3.77
CA GLU A 167 8.40 20.64 2.47
C GLU A 167 7.22 20.20 1.59
N PHE A 168 6.23 19.49 2.14
CA PHE A 168 5.00 19.17 1.42
C PHE A 168 4.27 20.43 0.96
N ALA A 169 4.06 21.41 1.85
CA ALA A 169 3.37 22.66 1.52
C ALA A 169 4.13 23.53 0.51
N SER A 170 5.47 23.44 0.45
CA SER A 170 6.30 24.20 -0.48
C SER A 170 6.55 23.48 -1.80
N PHE A 171 6.26 22.19 -1.88
CA PHE A 171 6.51 21.37 -3.07
C PHE A 171 5.62 21.84 -4.24
N ALA A 172 6.28 22.23 -5.32
CA ALA A 172 5.61 22.57 -6.58
C ALA A 172 5.49 21.30 -7.43
N THR A 173 4.26 20.92 -7.74
CA THR A 173 3.97 19.79 -8.63
C THR A 173 4.35 20.12 -10.08
N PRO A 174 4.57 19.12 -10.93
CA PRO A 174 4.77 19.34 -12.36
C PRO A 174 3.60 20.06 -13.04
N LYS A 175 2.41 20.05 -12.45
CA LYS A 175 1.20 20.75 -12.92
C LYS A 175 1.19 22.24 -12.56
N GLY A 176 2.16 22.72 -11.78
CA GLY A 176 2.25 24.11 -11.33
C GLY A 176 1.49 24.41 -10.04
N ASN A 177 0.83 23.44 -9.44
CA ASN A 177 0.14 23.56 -8.17
C ASN A 177 1.08 23.28 -6.99
N LYS A 178 0.61 23.52 -5.77
CA LYS A 178 1.26 23.00 -4.57
C LYS A 178 0.71 21.62 -4.22
N PHE A 179 1.51 20.82 -3.51
CA PHE A 179 1.13 19.47 -3.13
C PHE A 179 -0.19 19.42 -2.37
N ASP A 180 -0.39 20.32 -1.41
CA ASP A 180 -1.58 20.40 -0.56
C ASP A 180 -2.84 20.91 -1.29
N GLN A 181 -2.69 21.39 -2.52
CA GLN A 181 -3.81 21.71 -3.41
C GLN A 181 -4.30 20.50 -4.22
N GLU A 182 -3.49 19.47 -4.35
CA GLU A 182 -3.82 18.24 -5.08
C GLU A 182 -4.11 17.04 -4.14
N TYR A 183 -3.46 17.02 -2.97
CA TYR A 183 -3.54 15.92 -2.01
C TYR A 183 -3.69 16.43 -0.57
N GLU A 184 -4.46 15.73 0.24
CA GLU A 184 -4.59 16.05 1.65
C GLU A 184 -3.36 15.61 2.46
N VAL A 185 -2.86 16.50 3.33
CA VAL A 185 -1.73 16.23 4.25
C VAL A 185 -2.23 16.30 5.68
N TYR A 186 -2.38 15.14 6.31
CA TYR A 186 -2.77 15.03 7.72
C TYR A 186 -1.55 15.12 8.62
N HIS A 187 -1.48 16.12 9.46
CA HIS A 187 -0.36 16.36 10.37
C HIS A 187 -0.78 16.72 11.81
N GLN A 188 -2.07 16.63 12.10
CA GLN A 188 -2.62 16.93 13.43
C GLN A 188 -2.67 15.66 14.28
N LYS A 189 -2.61 15.86 15.61
CA LYS A 189 -2.95 14.78 16.53
C LYS A 189 -4.42 14.45 16.39
N PHE A 190 -4.74 13.19 16.27
CA PHE A 190 -6.13 12.74 16.35
C PHE A 190 -6.72 13.10 17.71
N ARG A 191 -7.94 13.63 17.71
CA ARG A 191 -8.69 13.98 18.89
C ARG A 191 -9.79 12.94 19.10
N ARG A 192 -10.36 12.89 20.33
CA ARG A 192 -11.45 11.96 20.61
C ARG A 192 -12.64 12.14 19.65
N GLU A 193 -12.90 13.36 19.24
CA GLU A 193 -13.98 13.74 18.32
C GLU A 193 -13.78 13.16 16.89
N ASP A 194 -12.57 12.70 16.56
CA ASP A 194 -12.25 12.06 15.29
C ASP A 194 -12.67 10.57 15.25
N TYR A 195 -13.09 10.01 16.41
CA TYR A 195 -13.48 8.62 16.57
C TYR A 195 -14.97 8.49 16.85
N ASP A 196 -15.54 7.35 16.48
CA ASP A 196 -16.91 7.01 16.84
C ASP A 196 -17.05 6.89 18.37
N ASP A 197 -18.13 7.43 18.94
CA ASP A 197 -18.38 7.46 20.39
C ASP A 197 -18.40 6.06 21.04
N ASP A 198 -18.69 5.03 20.27
CA ASP A 198 -18.83 3.64 20.73
C ASP A 198 -17.49 2.85 20.73
N LYS A 199 -16.39 3.45 20.26
CA LYS A 199 -15.07 2.78 20.19
C LYS A 199 -14.11 3.35 21.24
N PRO A 200 -13.24 2.51 21.85
CA PRO A 200 -12.21 3.00 22.77
C PRO A 200 -11.27 3.97 22.06
N PHE A 201 -11.04 5.13 22.69
CA PHE A 201 -10.10 6.11 22.16
C PHE A 201 -8.67 5.60 22.31
N ASP A 202 -8.00 5.37 21.20
CA ASP A 202 -6.55 5.15 21.14
C ASP A 202 -5.91 6.15 20.15
N PRO A 203 -5.13 7.13 20.64
CA PRO A 203 -4.51 8.15 19.78
C PRO A 203 -3.45 7.59 18.83
N LYS A 204 -3.12 6.29 18.93
CA LYS A 204 -2.18 5.58 18.03
C LYS A 204 -2.89 4.89 16.87
N VAL A 205 -4.21 4.71 16.97
CA VAL A 205 -5.03 4.08 15.93
C VAL A 205 -5.63 5.17 15.05
N LEU A 206 -5.54 5.02 13.73
CA LEU A 206 -6.18 5.93 12.78
C LEU A 206 -7.70 5.80 12.88
N PRO A 207 -8.44 6.92 13.02
CA PRO A 207 -9.90 6.89 12.97
C PRO A 207 -10.39 6.31 11.63
N GLU A 208 -11.49 5.57 11.67
CA GLU A 208 -12.05 4.92 10.48
C GLU A 208 -12.45 5.94 9.40
N SER A 209 -12.91 7.12 9.83
CA SER A 209 -13.23 8.24 8.94
C SER A 209 -12.04 8.70 8.08
N TYR A 210 -10.81 8.52 8.52
CA TYR A 210 -9.59 8.83 7.76
C TYR A 210 -9.18 7.69 6.80
N LEU A 211 -9.71 6.49 6.99
CA LEU A 211 -9.47 5.35 6.11
C LEU A 211 -10.37 5.36 4.87
N THR A 212 -11.50 6.05 4.94
CA THR A 212 -12.52 6.10 3.89
C THR A 212 -12.45 7.34 3.00
N LYS A 213 -11.68 8.37 3.39
CA LYS A 213 -11.47 9.55 2.54
C LYS A 213 -10.61 9.21 1.33
N PRO A 214 -10.94 9.77 0.16
CA PRO A 214 -10.21 9.55 -1.09
C PRO A 214 -8.78 10.11 -1.05
#